data_a6775b7c18eee9cc47047e64d589d929
#
_entry.id   a6775b7c18eee9cc47047e64d589d929
#
_cell.length_a   1.000
_cell.length_b   1.000
_cell.length_c   1.000
_cell.angle_alpha   90.00
_cell.angle_beta   90.00
_cell.angle_gamma   90.00
#
_symmetry.space_group_name_H-M   'P 1'
#
loop_
_entity.id
_entity.type
_entity.pdbx_description
1 polymer ?
#
loop_
_entity_poly.entity_id
_entity_poly.type
_entity_poly.pdbx_seq_one_letter_code
_entity_poly.pdbx_strand_id
1 'polypeptide(L)'
;MLSNASRKLSGILVFIASVFFAFSVQAHGPSRLKVQETITIDAPAEKVWKTVGAFNSLSWLPPVTSVEMISGEPDQKGAERVVHVGDQSVTEALKKYDAAGMMLKYKIIKDNTALLPVTNYQSTLKVVADGDKSIVTWKAGFYRGYPNNDPPEDLNDKAAIEAITGLYQLGLRNLKALMEN
;
A
#
# COMPACT_ATOMS: atom_id res chain seq x y z
N MET A 1 -71.00 61.82 28.01
CA MET A 1 -70.85 60.41 28.41
C MET A 1 -69.84 59.76 27.50
N LEU A 2 -68.72 59.44 27.98
CA LEU A 2 -67.52 59.11 27.22
C LEU A 2 -67.38 57.57 27.16
N SER A 3 -67.31 57.04 25.93
CA SER A 3 -67.03 55.63 25.70
C SER A 3 -65.57 55.47 25.22
N ASN A 4 -64.78 54.80 26.04
CA ASN A 4 -63.39 54.45 25.73
C ASN A 4 -63.31 53.26 24.82
N ALA A 5 -62.77 53.44 23.61
CA ALA A 5 -62.38 52.38 22.69
C ALA A 5 -60.92 51.98 22.88
N SER A 6 -60.70 50.81 23.48
CA SER A 6 -59.38 50.23 23.62
C SER A 6 -58.90 49.66 22.29
N ARG A 7 -57.85 50.22 21.72
CA ARG A 7 -57.15 49.65 20.56
C ARG A 7 -56.20 48.52 21.06
N LYS A 8 -56.53 47.32 20.68
CA LYS A 8 -55.61 46.17 20.86
C LYS A 8 -54.59 46.17 19.71
N LEU A 9 -53.35 46.42 20.02
CA LEU A 9 -52.20 46.23 19.11
C LEU A 9 -51.87 44.75 19.15
N SER A 10 -52.16 44.03 18.06
CA SER A 10 -51.68 42.65 17.86
C SER A 10 -50.29 42.74 17.27
N GLY A 11 -49.29 42.47 18.10
CA GLY A 11 -47.90 42.28 17.61
C GLY A 11 -47.74 40.92 16.94
N ILE A 12 -47.47 40.97 15.66
CA ILE A 12 -47.07 39.78 14.88
C ILE A 12 -45.59 39.51 15.16
N LEU A 13 -45.33 38.46 15.93
CA LEU A 13 -43.97 37.94 16.15
C LEU A 13 -43.57 37.10 14.94
N VAL A 14 -42.74 37.67 14.04
CA VAL A 14 -42.14 36.90 12.92
C VAL A 14 -40.99 36.06 13.46
N PHE A 15 -41.17 34.78 13.59
CA PHE A 15 -40.10 33.82 13.94
C PHE A 15 -39.33 33.49 12.67
N ILE A 16 -38.16 34.11 12.49
CA ILE A 16 -37.23 33.73 11.41
C ILE A 16 -36.49 32.45 11.89
N ALA A 17 -36.96 31.30 11.44
CA ALA A 17 -36.24 30.04 11.62
C ALA A 17 -35.05 29.99 10.66
N SER A 18 -33.86 30.35 11.15
CA SER A 18 -32.61 30.15 10.39
C SER A 18 -32.28 28.66 10.32
N VAL A 19 -32.58 28.05 9.18
CA VAL A 19 -32.18 26.66 8.88
C VAL A 19 -30.66 26.67 8.59
N PHE A 20 -29.86 26.35 9.59
CA PHE A 20 -28.45 26.02 9.40
C PHE A 20 -28.36 24.68 8.66
N PHE A 21 -28.13 24.69 7.35
CA PHE A 21 -27.65 23.53 6.62
C PHE A 21 -26.22 23.25 7.11
N ALA A 22 -26.06 22.36 8.06
CA ALA A 22 -24.77 21.76 8.39
C ALA A 22 -24.37 20.87 7.21
N PHE A 23 -23.55 21.40 6.30
CA PHE A 23 -22.83 20.56 5.35
C PHE A 23 -21.87 19.71 6.15
N SER A 24 -22.23 18.45 6.38
CA SER A 24 -21.32 17.44 6.88
C SER A 24 -20.28 17.20 5.80
N VAL A 25 -19.16 17.93 5.85
CA VAL A 25 -17.97 17.59 5.09
C VAL A 25 -17.49 16.28 5.68
N GLN A 26 -17.89 15.17 5.05
CA GLN A 26 -17.30 13.88 5.36
C GLN A 26 -15.86 13.93 4.86
N ALA A 27 -14.95 14.19 5.77
CA ALA A 27 -13.54 13.99 5.53
C ALA A 27 -13.28 12.50 5.39
N HIS A 28 -13.46 11.97 4.18
CA HIS A 28 -13.04 10.63 3.85
C HIS A 28 -11.52 10.63 3.78
N GLY A 29 -10.87 10.11 4.84
CA GLY A 29 -9.44 9.81 4.78
C GLY A 29 -9.13 8.85 3.62
N PRO A 30 -7.84 8.67 3.25
CA PRO A 30 -7.48 7.83 2.12
C PRO A 30 -7.97 6.39 2.34
N SER A 31 -8.55 5.81 1.30
CA SER A 31 -8.95 4.41 1.31
C SER A 31 -7.74 3.50 1.18
N ARG A 32 -7.78 2.31 1.82
CA ARG A 32 -6.71 1.33 1.66
C ARG A 32 -6.73 0.73 0.26
N LEU A 33 -5.71 1.04 -0.52
CA LEU A 33 -5.50 0.57 -1.87
C LEU A 33 -4.94 -0.86 -1.85
N LYS A 34 -5.17 -1.60 -2.95
CA LYS A 34 -4.65 -2.96 -3.14
C LYS A 34 -4.15 -3.12 -4.57
N VAL A 35 -3.01 -3.77 -4.70
CA VAL A 35 -2.44 -4.21 -5.98
C VAL A 35 -2.09 -5.69 -5.85
N GLN A 36 -2.32 -6.45 -6.91
CA GLN A 36 -1.92 -7.84 -7.04
C GLN A 36 -1.50 -8.11 -8.47
N GLU A 37 -0.31 -8.68 -8.63
CA GLU A 37 0.22 -9.17 -9.89
C GLU A 37 0.56 -10.66 -9.75
N THR A 38 0.38 -11.39 -10.83
CA THR A 38 0.63 -12.84 -10.87
C THR A 38 1.32 -13.19 -12.18
N ILE A 39 2.29 -14.10 -12.09
CA ILE A 39 3.00 -14.63 -13.28
C ILE A 39 3.19 -16.14 -13.16
N THR A 40 3.09 -16.82 -14.29
CA THR A 40 3.49 -18.23 -14.41
C THR A 40 4.91 -18.30 -14.94
N ILE A 41 5.75 -19.08 -14.28
CA ILE A 41 7.17 -19.30 -14.59
C ILE A 41 7.37 -20.78 -14.93
N ASP A 42 8.06 -21.06 -16.03
CA ASP A 42 8.40 -22.40 -16.47
C ASP A 42 9.65 -22.93 -15.72
N ALA A 43 9.47 -23.08 -14.43
CA ALA A 43 10.47 -23.60 -13.49
C ALA A 43 9.78 -24.14 -12.24
N PRO A 44 10.38 -25.18 -11.57
CA PRO A 44 9.86 -25.75 -10.33
C PRO A 44 9.73 -24.70 -9.21
N ALA A 45 8.67 -24.83 -8.41
CA ALA A 45 8.34 -23.87 -7.37
C ALA A 45 9.46 -23.70 -6.33
N GLU A 46 10.17 -24.76 -5.99
CA GLU A 46 11.30 -24.75 -5.06
C GLU A 46 12.47 -23.91 -5.59
N LYS A 47 12.77 -24.00 -6.91
CA LYS A 47 13.80 -23.17 -7.56
C LYS A 47 13.44 -21.69 -7.47
N VAL A 48 12.19 -21.36 -7.78
CA VAL A 48 11.67 -19.98 -7.72
C VAL A 48 11.64 -19.48 -6.27
N TRP A 49 11.14 -20.28 -5.34
CA TRP A 49 11.08 -19.94 -3.92
C TRP A 49 12.46 -19.67 -3.32
N LYS A 50 13.47 -20.46 -3.67
CA LYS A 50 14.85 -20.23 -3.22
C LYS A 50 15.34 -18.81 -3.56
N THR A 51 14.87 -18.25 -4.66
CA THR A 51 15.23 -16.89 -5.08
C THR A 51 14.38 -15.82 -4.39
N VAL A 52 13.03 -15.95 -4.45
CA VAL A 52 12.15 -14.88 -3.96
C VAL A 52 11.89 -14.94 -2.45
N GLY A 53 12.11 -16.10 -1.83
CA GLY A 53 11.96 -16.32 -0.40
C GLY A 53 13.14 -15.81 0.43
N ALA A 54 14.26 -15.48 -0.20
CA ALA A 54 15.46 -14.97 0.46
C ALA A 54 15.23 -13.51 0.90
N PHE A 55 14.82 -13.28 2.15
CA PHE A 55 14.53 -11.93 2.64
C PHE A 55 15.77 -11.02 2.68
N ASN A 56 16.97 -11.59 2.73
CA ASN A 56 18.25 -10.86 2.66
C ASN A 56 18.70 -10.54 1.23
N SER A 57 17.88 -10.82 0.21
CA SER A 57 18.22 -10.56 -1.18
C SER A 57 17.00 -10.13 -1.99
N LEU A 58 17.21 -9.21 -2.94
CA LEU A 58 16.26 -8.80 -3.96
C LEU A 58 16.96 -8.71 -5.33
N SER A 59 17.94 -9.57 -5.58
CA SER A 59 18.71 -9.60 -6.82
C SER A 59 17.87 -9.79 -8.09
N TRP A 60 16.66 -10.30 -7.93
CA TRP A 60 15.68 -10.46 -8.99
C TRP A 60 14.86 -9.19 -9.29
N LEU A 61 14.97 -8.13 -8.46
CA LEU A 61 14.23 -6.87 -8.59
C LEU A 61 15.15 -5.76 -9.12
N PRO A 62 15.10 -5.42 -10.42
CA PRO A 62 16.09 -4.60 -11.08
C PRO A 62 16.39 -3.23 -10.45
N PRO A 63 15.41 -2.48 -9.89
CA PRO A 63 15.71 -1.19 -9.27
C PRO A 63 16.55 -1.28 -8.01
N VAL A 64 16.62 -2.45 -7.36
CA VAL A 64 17.34 -2.62 -6.09
C VAL A 64 18.84 -2.74 -6.36
N THR A 65 19.61 -1.87 -5.72
CA THR A 65 21.07 -1.86 -5.82
C THR A 65 21.74 -2.72 -4.75
N SER A 66 21.16 -2.76 -3.54
CA SER A 66 21.63 -3.62 -2.46
C SER A 66 20.54 -3.84 -1.39
N VAL A 67 20.74 -4.89 -0.59
CA VAL A 67 19.94 -5.20 0.60
C VAL A 67 20.88 -5.39 1.77
N GLU A 68 20.61 -4.71 2.87
CA GLU A 68 21.37 -4.82 4.13
C GLU A 68 20.45 -5.33 5.24
N MET A 69 20.81 -6.45 5.87
CA MET A 69 20.13 -6.93 7.07
C MET A 69 20.59 -6.10 8.27
N ILE A 70 19.66 -5.50 8.99
CA ILE A 70 19.95 -4.66 10.16
C ILE A 70 19.52 -5.28 11.48
N SER A 71 18.63 -6.30 11.42
CA SER A 71 18.17 -7.03 12.60
C SER A 71 17.60 -8.39 12.24
N GLY A 72 17.83 -9.40 13.08
CA GLY A 72 17.25 -10.74 12.99
C GLY A 72 17.76 -11.60 11.83
N GLU A 73 17.32 -12.86 11.81
CA GLU A 73 17.66 -13.80 10.74
C GLU A 73 16.67 -13.69 9.57
N PRO A 74 17.13 -13.90 8.32
CA PRO A 74 16.33 -13.63 7.11
C PRO A 74 15.02 -14.40 6.97
N ASP A 75 14.87 -15.52 7.66
CA ASP A 75 13.71 -16.41 7.65
C ASP A 75 12.84 -16.31 8.90
N GLN A 76 13.18 -15.40 9.83
CA GLN A 76 12.49 -15.23 11.10
C GLN A 76 11.62 -13.98 11.11
N LYS A 77 10.39 -14.13 11.63
CA LYS A 77 9.51 -13.00 11.89
C LYS A 77 10.20 -11.95 12.78
N GLY A 78 10.16 -10.71 12.35
CA GLY A 78 10.79 -9.60 13.04
C GLY A 78 12.14 -9.19 12.45
N ALA A 79 12.72 -9.99 11.54
CA ALA A 79 13.91 -9.58 10.80
C ALA A 79 13.66 -8.25 10.06
N GLU A 80 14.68 -7.40 10.03
CA GLU A 80 14.62 -6.09 9.39
C GLU A 80 15.72 -5.94 8.36
N ARG A 81 15.40 -5.30 7.25
CA ARG A 81 16.34 -4.99 6.17
C ARG A 81 16.18 -3.56 5.68
N VAL A 82 17.27 -2.99 5.20
CA VAL A 82 17.27 -1.77 4.37
C VAL A 82 17.40 -2.19 2.92
N VAL A 83 16.49 -1.72 2.08
CA VAL A 83 16.50 -1.92 0.64
C VAL A 83 16.94 -0.61 -0.01
N HIS A 84 18.05 -0.64 -0.73
CA HIS A 84 18.62 0.51 -1.43
C HIS A 84 18.21 0.53 -2.90
N VAL A 85 17.86 1.71 -3.39
CA VAL A 85 17.50 1.99 -4.78
C VAL A 85 18.18 3.30 -5.17
N GLY A 86 19.34 3.22 -5.84
CA GLY A 86 20.20 4.38 -6.04
C GLY A 86 20.60 5.01 -4.69
N ASP A 87 20.36 6.31 -4.56
CA ASP A 87 20.69 7.08 -3.34
C ASP A 87 19.57 7.05 -2.29
N GLN A 88 18.49 6.33 -2.55
CA GLN A 88 17.33 6.24 -1.66
C GLN A 88 17.19 4.86 -1.05
N SER A 89 16.41 4.77 0.01
CA SER A 89 16.15 3.49 0.66
C SER A 89 14.80 3.46 1.38
N VAL A 90 14.32 2.25 1.63
CA VAL A 90 13.22 1.95 2.56
C VAL A 90 13.69 0.90 3.57
N THR A 91 13.10 0.94 4.76
CA THR A 91 13.34 -0.10 5.78
C THR A 91 12.11 -0.99 5.86
N GLU A 92 12.34 -2.29 5.80
CA GLU A 92 11.29 -3.31 5.82
C GLU A 92 11.45 -4.27 6.99
N ALA A 93 10.32 -4.76 7.54
CA ALA A 93 10.28 -5.80 8.54
C ALA A 93 9.50 -7.03 8.07
N LEU A 94 10.08 -8.20 8.25
CA LEU A 94 9.45 -9.49 7.95
C LEU A 94 8.34 -9.77 8.97
N LYS A 95 7.12 -9.96 8.49
CA LYS A 95 5.92 -10.19 9.33
C LYS A 95 5.55 -11.65 9.45
N LYS A 96 5.83 -12.43 8.42
CA LYS A 96 5.65 -13.87 8.38
C LYS A 96 6.62 -14.46 7.36
N TYR A 97 7.20 -15.61 7.72
CA TYR A 97 7.92 -16.49 6.82
C TYR A 97 7.34 -17.90 6.94
N ASP A 98 7.03 -18.51 5.83
CA ASP A 98 6.41 -19.84 5.74
C ASP A 98 7.11 -20.60 4.63
N ALA A 99 8.19 -21.30 4.98
CA ALA A 99 8.99 -22.03 4.02
C ALA A 99 8.18 -23.16 3.35
N ALA A 100 7.39 -23.90 4.13
CA ALA A 100 6.58 -25.01 3.61
C ALA A 100 5.45 -24.52 2.69
N GLY A 101 4.83 -23.37 3.03
CA GLY A 101 3.80 -22.74 2.19
C GLY A 101 4.36 -21.80 1.14
N MET A 102 5.69 -21.72 0.99
CA MET A 102 6.42 -20.84 0.06
C MET A 102 5.85 -19.41 0.06
N MET A 103 5.75 -18.80 1.25
CA MET A 103 5.11 -17.51 1.40
C MET A 103 5.83 -16.66 2.43
N LEU A 104 6.05 -15.38 2.09
CA LEU A 104 6.50 -14.37 3.04
C LEU A 104 5.59 -13.15 3.02
N LYS A 105 5.50 -12.49 4.20
CA LYS A 105 4.85 -11.18 4.36
C LYS A 105 5.84 -10.21 4.99
N TYR A 106 5.87 -9.00 4.48
CA TYR A 106 6.70 -7.93 5.02
C TYR A 106 5.95 -6.60 4.97
N LYS A 107 6.45 -5.62 5.67
CA LYS A 107 5.94 -4.25 5.65
C LYS A 107 7.10 -3.26 5.61
N ILE A 108 6.87 -2.12 5.01
CA ILE A 108 7.73 -0.96 5.19
C ILE A 108 7.47 -0.40 6.59
N ILE A 109 8.54 -0.16 7.36
CA ILE A 109 8.49 0.40 8.71
C ILE A 109 9.05 1.83 8.77
N LYS A 110 9.77 2.23 7.72
CA LYS A 110 10.21 3.61 7.49
C LYS A 110 9.85 3.97 6.05
N ASP A 111 8.74 4.68 5.89
CA ASP A 111 8.26 5.12 4.59
C ASP A 111 9.22 6.14 3.95
N ASN A 112 9.34 6.08 2.62
CA ASN A 112 10.02 7.06 1.79
C ASN A 112 9.14 7.37 0.59
N THR A 113 8.30 8.38 0.70
CA THR A 113 7.31 8.72 -0.35
C THR A 113 7.94 9.31 -1.60
N ALA A 114 9.19 9.77 -1.54
CA ALA A 114 9.93 10.18 -2.72
C ALA A 114 10.42 8.97 -3.56
N LEU A 115 10.64 7.82 -2.93
CA LEU A 115 10.99 6.56 -3.61
C LEU A 115 9.75 5.79 -4.05
N LEU A 116 8.78 5.63 -3.16
CA LEU A 116 7.50 4.96 -3.42
C LEU A 116 6.36 5.84 -2.87
N PRO A 117 5.42 6.31 -3.68
CA PRO A 117 4.37 7.24 -3.27
C PRO A 117 3.27 6.55 -2.45
N VAL A 118 3.67 5.77 -1.44
CA VAL A 118 2.80 4.99 -0.57
C VAL A 118 3.17 5.12 0.90
N THR A 119 2.19 4.91 1.77
CA THR A 119 2.38 4.81 3.22
C THR A 119 1.71 3.55 3.77
N ASN A 120 2.17 3.09 4.93
CA ASN A 120 1.64 1.89 5.60
C ASN A 120 1.58 0.67 4.64
N TYR A 121 2.62 0.53 3.83
CA TYR A 121 2.73 -0.55 2.85
C TYR A 121 2.97 -1.89 3.52
N GLN A 122 2.18 -2.88 3.13
CA GLN A 122 2.33 -4.26 3.54
C GLN A 122 2.14 -5.19 2.34
N SER A 123 3.05 -6.13 2.17
CA SER A 123 3.07 -7.03 1.03
C SER A 123 3.10 -8.50 1.42
N THR A 124 2.66 -9.32 0.48
CA THR A 124 2.76 -10.79 0.52
C THR A 124 3.25 -11.27 -0.84
N LEU A 125 4.29 -12.09 -0.83
CA LEU A 125 4.78 -12.83 -1.98
C LEU A 125 4.58 -14.32 -1.71
N LYS A 126 4.01 -15.04 -2.68
CA LYS A 126 3.71 -16.46 -2.58
C LYS A 126 4.06 -17.17 -3.89
N VAL A 127 4.64 -18.35 -3.76
CA VAL A 127 4.88 -19.27 -4.86
C VAL A 127 3.99 -20.50 -4.68
N VAL A 128 3.42 -20.99 -5.76
CA VAL A 128 2.59 -22.21 -5.78
C VAL A 128 3.07 -23.08 -6.93
N ALA A 129 3.27 -24.38 -6.67
CA ALA A 129 3.59 -25.34 -7.72
C ALA A 129 2.39 -25.57 -8.64
N ASP A 130 2.66 -25.71 -9.94
CA ASP A 130 1.71 -26.04 -11.00
C ASP A 130 2.37 -27.04 -11.97
N GLY A 131 2.42 -28.29 -11.56
CA GLY A 131 3.24 -29.32 -12.22
C GLY A 131 4.73 -28.95 -12.18
N ASP A 132 5.38 -28.92 -13.34
CA ASP A 132 6.80 -28.53 -13.51
C ASP A 132 6.99 -27.00 -13.55
N LYS A 133 5.88 -26.25 -13.46
CA LYS A 133 5.86 -24.79 -13.45
C LYS A 133 5.55 -24.25 -12.07
N SER A 134 5.61 -22.94 -11.92
CA SER A 134 5.21 -22.25 -10.72
C SER A 134 4.37 -21.02 -11.01
N ILE A 135 3.46 -20.69 -10.08
CA ILE A 135 2.67 -19.47 -10.10
C ILE A 135 3.18 -18.59 -8.96
N VAL A 136 3.68 -17.41 -9.30
CA VAL A 136 4.13 -16.40 -8.34
C VAL A 136 3.09 -15.30 -8.25
N THR A 137 2.57 -15.07 -7.04
CA THR A 137 1.65 -13.97 -6.75
C THR A 137 2.32 -12.98 -5.80
N TRP A 138 2.35 -11.71 -6.19
CA TRP A 138 2.84 -10.61 -5.37
C TRP A 138 1.72 -9.60 -5.16
N LYS A 139 1.32 -9.38 -3.91
CA LYS A 139 0.21 -8.48 -3.57
C LYS A 139 0.54 -7.56 -2.42
N ALA A 140 0.00 -6.36 -2.45
CA ALA A 140 0.12 -5.39 -1.38
C ALA A 140 -1.19 -4.71 -1.01
N GLY A 141 -1.21 -4.17 0.21
CA GLY A 141 -2.19 -3.18 0.65
C GLY A 141 -1.44 -2.00 1.27
N PHE A 142 -1.84 -0.78 0.90
CA PHE A 142 -1.15 0.46 1.28
C PHE A 142 -2.14 1.64 1.23
N TYR A 143 -1.69 2.80 1.66
CA TYR A 143 -2.34 4.08 1.39
C TYR A 143 -1.47 4.91 0.47
N ARG A 144 -2.05 5.91 -0.20
CA ARG A 144 -1.29 6.90 -0.99
C ARG A 144 -0.25 7.62 -0.15
N GLY A 145 0.74 8.20 -0.80
CA GLY A 145 1.85 8.91 -0.15
C GLY A 145 1.42 10.15 0.63
N TYR A 146 0.33 10.82 0.20
CA TYR A 146 -0.22 11.98 0.90
C TYR A 146 -1.54 11.62 1.60
N PRO A 147 -1.56 11.56 2.95
CA PRO A 147 -2.71 11.04 3.69
C PRO A 147 -3.90 12.02 3.81
N ASN A 148 -3.69 13.31 3.56
CA ASN A 148 -4.73 14.34 3.70
C ASN A 148 -5.56 14.48 2.42
N ASN A 149 -6.60 15.32 2.47
CA ASN A 149 -7.39 15.69 1.31
C ASN A 149 -6.54 16.47 0.30
N ASP A 150 -6.97 16.47 -0.96
CA ASP A 150 -6.33 17.18 -2.07
C ASP A 150 -4.83 16.82 -2.24
N PRO A 151 -4.50 15.53 -2.43
CA PRO A 151 -3.13 15.11 -2.65
C PRO A 151 -2.57 15.68 -3.95
N PRO A 152 -1.28 16.06 -3.98
CA PRO A 152 -0.59 16.37 -5.22
C PRO A 152 -0.59 15.15 -6.15
N GLU A 153 -0.42 15.39 -7.46
CA GLU A 153 -0.56 14.34 -8.49
C GLU A 153 0.37 13.16 -8.30
N ASP A 154 1.59 13.42 -7.85
CA ASP A 154 2.64 12.43 -7.60
C ASP A 154 2.44 11.62 -6.29
N LEU A 155 1.52 12.01 -5.41
CA LEU A 155 1.26 11.36 -4.12
C LEU A 155 -0.21 10.93 -3.94
N ASN A 156 -1.00 10.94 -5.02
CA ASN A 156 -2.41 10.55 -5.00
C ASN A 156 -2.60 9.02 -5.16
N ASP A 157 -3.85 8.56 -5.13
CA ASP A 157 -4.20 7.15 -5.25
C ASP A 157 -3.73 6.53 -6.58
N LYS A 158 -3.83 7.30 -7.68
CA LYS A 158 -3.41 6.85 -9.01
C LYS A 158 -1.90 6.64 -9.05
N ALA A 159 -1.12 7.62 -8.62
CA ALA A 159 0.34 7.52 -8.56
C ALA A 159 0.79 6.33 -7.71
N ALA A 160 0.16 6.12 -6.54
CA ALA A 160 0.44 4.99 -5.67
C ALA A 160 0.16 3.63 -6.34
N ILE A 161 -0.97 3.48 -7.01
CA ILE A 161 -1.33 2.24 -7.73
C ILE A 161 -0.38 2.00 -8.89
N GLU A 162 -0.09 3.00 -9.72
CA GLU A 162 0.79 2.89 -10.88
C GLU A 162 2.22 2.53 -10.47
N ALA A 163 2.76 3.16 -9.43
CA ALA A 163 4.10 2.87 -8.94
C ALA A 163 4.24 1.42 -8.45
N ILE A 164 3.30 0.94 -7.63
CA ILE A 164 3.35 -0.44 -7.11
C ILE A 164 3.08 -1.46 -8.22
N THR A 165 2.14 -1.20 -9.12
CA THR A 165 1.86 -2.08 -10.26
C THR A 165 3.08 -2.20 -11.17
N GLY A 166 3.69 -1.07 -11.53
CA GLY A 166 4.89 -1.03 -12.37
C GLY A 166 6.07 -1.77 -11.75
N LEU A 167 6.31 -1.56 -10.43
CA LEU A 167 7.35 -2.26 -9.68
C LEU A 167 7.14 -3.78 -9.71
N TYR A 168 5.90 -4.24 -9.45
CA TYR A 168 5.58 -5.66 -9.41
C TYR A 168 5.73 -6.32 -10.78
N GLN A 169 5.19 -5.69 -11.82
CA GLN A 169 5.30 -6.18 -13.18
C GLN A 169 6.75 -6.25 -13.65
N LEU A 170 7.55 -5.25 -13.33
CA LEU A 170 8.98 -5.23 -13.67
C LEU A 170 9.71 -6.36 -12.94
N GLY A 171 9.53 -6.49 -11.63
CA GLY A 171 10.18 -7.53 -10.84
C GLY A 171 9.79 -8.93 -11.27
N LEU A 172 8.48 -9.20 -11.44
CA LEU A 172 7.99 -10.53 -11.83
C LEU A 172 8.45 -10.91 -13.24
N ARG A 173 8.48 -9.97 -14.20
CA ARG A 173 9.04 -10.24 -15.55
C ARG A 173 10.53 -10.57 -15.49
N ASN A 174 11.31 -9.84 -14.71
CA ASN A 174 12.74 -10.13 -14.57
C ASN A 174 12.98 -11.47 -13.86
N LEU A 175 12.20 -11.76 -12.81
CA LEU A 175 12.25 -13.06 -12.14
C LEU A 175 11.98 -14.21 -13.13
N LYS A 176 10.94 -14.08 -13.96
CA LYS A 176 10.63 -15.06 -15.00
C LYS A 176 11.81 -15.28 -15.94
N ALA A 177 12.39 -14.20 -16.46
CA ALA A 177 13.55 -14.28 -17.35
C ALA A 177 14.75 -14.98 -16.69
N LEU A 178 15.00 -14.71 -15.39
CA LEU A 178 16.09 -15.34 -14.63
C LEU A 178 15.86 -16.84 -14.37
N MET A 179 14.61 -17.27 -14.25
CA MET A 179 14.28 -18.66 -13.91
C MET A 179 14.20 -19.56 -15.15
N GLU A 180 13.86 -19.00 -16.31
CA GLU A 180 13.66 -19.72 -17.57
C GLU A 180 14.89 -19.76 -18.48
N ASN A 181 15.98 -19.08 -18.10
CA ASN A 181 17.30 -19.17 -18.71
C ASN A 181 18.18 -20.16 -17.92
#